data_2546de11d92028693de7773292308792
#
_entry.id   2546de11d92028693de7773292308792
#
_cell.length_a   1.000
_cell.length_b   1.000
_cell.length_c   1.000
_cell.angle_alpha   90.00
_cell.angle_beta   90.00
_cell.angle_gamma   90.00
#
_symmetry.space_group_name_H-M   'P 1'
#
loop_
_entity.id
_entity.type
_entity.pdbx_description
1 polymer ?
#
loop_
_entity_poly.entity_id
_entity_poly.type
_entity_poly.pdbx_seq_one_letter_code
_entity_poly.pdbx_strand_id
1 'polypeptide(L)'
;ALDGNLYRIVARLFRLKDDIALPKSRKVFMEILDILIDPDRPGDFNQAMMDLGACVMTPSNPRPDNHPLATYDASYQVGDSDQYPVKSKKVKQTRHDLTAYFLVDSQGNWLLRRHGENELLTGLWHFPMLEQSMVYEEVTAAELTEPVLDWLREDALVEGDSSISSQVVSPALGQVKHVFSHRIWQVQLVGLRLDTTSPLREGWCWVAPEAVGQLPLSTLQEKLMQILVHEKEAIR
;
A
#
# COMPACT_ATOMS: atom_id res chain seq x y z
N ALA A 1 -11.58 -17.47 -10.96
CA ALA A 1 -10.33 -16.81 -10.54
C ALA A 1 -9.82 -17.46 -9.25
N LEU A 2 -8.56 -17.87 -9.18
CA LEU A 2 -8.00 -18.49 -7.96
C LEU A 2 -7.51 -17.42 -6.98
N ASP A 3 -8.24 -17.25 -5.89
CA ASP A 3 -7.96 -16.32 -4.80
C ASP A 3 -7.81 -17.03 -3.45
N GLY A 4 -7.70 -16.27 -2.35
CA GLY A 4 -7.57 -16.82 -1.00
C GLY A 4 -8.76 -17.67 -0.53
N ASN A 5 -9.97 -17.40 -1.02
CA ASN A 5 -11.16 -18.17 -0.71
C ASN A 5 -11.11 -19.53 -1.39
N LEU A 6 -10.83 -19.52 -2.70
CA LEU A 6 -10.77 -20.75 -3.49
C LEU A 6 -9.61 -21.66 -3.05
N TYR A 7 -8.43 -21.09 -2.74
CA TYR A 7 -7.35 -21.87 -2.13
C TYR A 7 -7.80 -22.59 -0.85
N ARG A 8 -8.51 -21.88 0.02
CA ARG A 8 -8.97 -22.45 1.29
C ARG A 8 -10.02 -23.54 1.10
N ILE A 9 -11.02 -23.30 0.24
CA ILE A 9 -12.09 -24.25 -0.04
C ILE A 9 -11.50 -25.52 -0.65
N VAL A 10 -10.76 -25.39 -1.75
CA VAL A 10 -10.19 -26.54 -2.46
C VAL A 10 -9.21 -27.32 -1.57
N ALA A 11 -8.38 -26.61 -0.79
CA ALA A 11 -7.45 -27.26 0.15
C ALA A 11 -8.20 -28.08 1.21
N ARG A 12 -9.34 -27.62 1.73
CA ARG A 12 -10.15 -28.34 2.71
C ARG A 12 -10.89 -29.51 2.09
N LEU A 13 -11.57 -29.29 0.96
CA LEU A 13 -12.31 -30.34 0.26
C LEU A 13 -11.45 -31.56 -0.05
N PHE A 14 -10.22 -31.35 -0.49
CA PHE A 14 -9.33 -32.40 -0.95
C PHE A 14 -8.13 -32.67 -0.03
N ARG A 15 -8.06 -32.00 1.14
CA ARG A 15 -6.95 -32.09 2.11
C ARG A 15 -5.59 -31.87 1.44
N LEU A 16 -5.48 -30.86 0.57
CA LEU A 16 -4.25 -30.57 -0.15
C LEU A 16 -3.18 -29.99 0.78
N LYS A 17 -2.02 -30.64 0.79
CA LYS A 17 -0.86 -30.23 1.59
C LYS A 17 0.07 -29.27 0.85
N ASP A 18 -0.28 -28.91 -0.36
CA ASP A 18 0.48 -27.95 -1.15
C ASP A 18 0.46 -26.58 -0.51
N ASP A 19 1.65 -26.03 -0.25
CA ASP A 19 1.81 -24.72 0.36
C ASP A 19 1.35 -23.61 -0.61
N ILE A 20 0.24 -22.95 -0.29
CA ILE A 20 -0.36 -21.91 -1.11
C ILE A 20 0.50 -20.62 -1.25
N ALA A 21 1.57 -20.50 -0.45
CA ALA A 21 2.53 -19.40 -0.61
C ALA A 21 3.53 -19.65 -1.75
N LEU A 22 3.65 -20.88 -2.24
CA LEU A 22 4.58 -21.25 -3.31
C LEU A 22 3.91 -21.12 -4.69
N PRO A 23 4.55 -20.47 -5.68
CA PRO A 23 4.00 -20.32 -7.03
C PRO A 23 3.65 -21.63 -7.72
N LYS A 24 4.42 -22.71 -7.46
CA LYS A 24 4.18 -24.03 -8.03
C LYS A 24 2.85 -24.65 -7.64
N SER A 25 2.35 -24.34 -6.43
CA SER A 25 1.07 -24.87 -5.94
C SER A 25 -0.11 -24.34 -6.73
N ARG A 26 0.01 -23.15 -7.35
CA ARG A 26 -1.05 -22.58 -8.18
C ARG A 26 -1.53 -23.54 -9.27
N LYS A 27 -0.61 -24.27 -9.89
CA LYS A 27 -0.95 -25.21 -10.96
C LYS A 27 -1.85 -26.34 -10.46
N VAL A 28 -1.53 -26.95 -9.34
CA VAL A 28 -2.31 -28.04 -8.71
C VAL A 28 -3.75 -27.58 -8.42
N PHE A 29 -3.90 -26.40 -7.82
CA PHE A 29 -5.23 -25.87 -7.50
C PHE A 29 -6.03 -25.50 -8.76
N MET A 30 -5.38 -24.97 -9.80
CA MET A 30 -6.05 -24.66 -11.06
C MET A 30 -6.54 -25.90 -11.76
N GLU A 31 -5.74 -26.98 -11.82
CA GLU A 31 -6.13 -28.25 -12.42
C GLU A 31 -7.39 -28.84 -11.74
N ILE A 32 -7.51 -28.72 -10.42
CA ILE A 32 -8.70 -29.17 -9.69
C ILE A 32 -9.89 -28.25 -10.02
N LEU A 33 -9.70 -26.94 -10.02
CA LEU A 33 -10.78 -26.00 -10.33
C LEU A 33 -11.29 -26.15 -11.76
N ASP A 34 -10.43 -26.48 -12.71
CA ASP A 34 -10.80 -26.72 -14.10
C ASP A 34 -11.70 -27.98 -14.26
N ILE A 35 -11.59 -28.93 -13.33
CA ILE A 35 -12.48 -30.11 -13.27
C ILE A 35 -13.80 -29.77 -12.57
N LEU A 36 -13.78 -28.91 -11.57
CA LEU A 36 -14.95 -28.59 -10.75
C LEU A 36 -15.87 -27.54 -11.37
N ILE A 37 -15.30 -26.68 -12.22
CA ILE A 37 -16.05 -25.54 -12.76
C ILE A 37 -17.26 -26.00 -13.58
N ASP A 38 -18.41 -25.36 -13.37
CA ASP A 38 -19.57 -25.55 -14.23
C ASP A 38 -19.28 -24.90 -15.60
N PRO A 39 -19.22 -25.68 -16.69
CA PRO A 39 -18.89 -25.14 -18.02
C PRO A 39 -19.98 -24.25 -18.59
N ASP A 40 -21.25 -24.46 -18.19
CA ASP A 40 -22.40 -23.69 -18.68
C ASP A 40 -22.58 -22.38 -17.89
N ARG A 41 -22.20 -22.39 -16.60
CA ARG A 41 -22.36 -21.25 -15.68
C ARG A 41 -21.09 -20.94 -14.87
N PRO A 42 -19.95 -20.71 -15.53
CA PRO A 42 -18.68 -20.53 -14.83
C PRO A 42 -18.63 -19.28 -13.93
N GLY A 43 -19.38 -18.24 -14.28
CA GLY A 43 -19.51 -17.02 -13.45
C GLY A 43 -20.21 -17.29 -12.13
N ASP A 44 -21.36 -17.99 -12.19
CA ASP A 44 -22.14 -18.34 -11.00
C ASP A 44 -21.39 -19.32 -10.11
N PHE A 45 -20.67 -20.28 -10.69
CA PHE A 45 -19.79 -21.18 -9.94
C PHE A 45 -18.74 -20.40 -9.17
N ASN A 46 -18.01 -19.48 -9.85
CA ASN A 46 -17.00 -18.65 -9.16
C ASN A 46 -17.62 -17.82 -8.04
N GLN A 47 -18.79 -17.20 -8.26
CA GLN A 47 -19.48 -16.41 -7.25
C GLN A 47 -19.88 -17.28 -6.04
N ALA A 48 -20.48 -18.45 -6.30
CA ALA A 48 -20.88 -19.39 -5.23
C ALA A 48 -19.67 -19.84 -4.39
N MET A 49 -18.53 -20.10 -5.03
CA MET A 49 -17.29 -20.47 -4.34
C MET A 49 -16.74 -19.29 -3.50
N MET A 50 -16.81 -18.06 -3.99
CA MET A 50 -16.44 -16.87 -3.23
C MET A 50 -17.31 -16.69 -2.00
N ASP A 51 -18.65 -16.81 -2.15
CA ASP A 51 -19.63 -16.67 -1.06
C ASP A 51 -19.45 -17.79 -0.03
N LEU A 52 -19.22 -19.02 -0.47
CA LEU A 52 -18.94 -20.15 0.40
C LEU A 52 -17.69 -19.89 1.26
N GLY A 53 -16.63 -19.36 0.64
CA GLY A 53 -15.38 -19.02 1.34
C GLY A 53 -15.49 -17.83 2.28
N ALA A 54 -16.30 -16.84 1.91
CA ALA A 54 -16.46 -15.62 2.71
C ALA A 54 -17.44 -15.77 3.87
N CYS A 55 -18.53 -16.54 3.67
CA CYS A 55 -19.65 -16.59 4.62
C CYS A 55 -19.69 -17.89 5.44
N VAL A 56 -19.21 -19.00 4.91
CA VAL A 56 -19.32 -20.32 5.55
C VAL A 56 -17.94 -20.87 5.92
N MET A 57 -17.10 -21.18 4.94
CA MET A 57 -15.78 -21.78 5.16
C MET A 57 -14.72 -20.70 5.44
N THR A 58 -14.94 -19.86 6.44
CA THR A 58 -14.07 -18.74 6.75
C THR A 58 -12.72 -19.17 7.34
N PRO A 59 -11.69 -18.30 7.37
CA PRO A 59 -10.44 -18.59 8.08
C PRO A 59 -10.62 -18.81 9.57
N SER A 60 -11.55 -18.09 10.21
CA SER A 60 -11.79 -18.12 11.65
C SER A 60 -12.74 -19.23 12.09
N ASN A 61 -13.56 -19.76 11.18
CA ASN A 61 -14.45 -20.88 11.44
C ASN A 61 -14.18 -22.03 10.46
N PRO A 62 -13.18 -22.89 10.76
CA PRO A 62 -12.81 -23.99 9.87
C PRO A 62 -13.85 -25.13 9.83
N ARG A 63 -14.75 -25.22 10.81
CA ARG A 63 -15.76 -26.28 10.93
C ARG A 63 -17.14 -25.68 11.24
N PRO A 64 -17.77 -25.00 10.26
CA PRO A 64 -19.10 -24.42 10.47
C PRO A 64 -20.18 -25.49 10.55
N ASP A 65 -21.15 -25.31 11.44
CA ASP A 65 -22.31 -26.24 11.60
C ASP A 65 -23.20 -26.29 10.36
N ASN A 66 -23.27 -25.18 9.62
CA ASN A 66 -24.10 -25.05 8.40
C ASN A 66 -23.30 -25.30 7.12
N HIS A 67 -22.33 -26.21 7.12
CA HIS A 67 -21.50 -26.49 5.98
C HIS A 67 -22.22 -27.25 4.86
N PRO A 68 -22.54 -26.61 3.72
CA PRO A 68 -23.37 -27.25 2.67
C PRO A 68 -22.63 -28.39 1.94
N LEU A 69 -21.29 -28.41 1.99
CA LEU A 69 -20.46 -29.44 1.39
C LEU A 69 -19.84 -30.40 2.42
N ALA A 70 -20.40 -30.48 3.63
CA ALA A 70 -19.81 -31.30 4.71
C ALA A 70 -19.57 -32.77 4.31
N THR A 71 -20.41 -33.35 3.47
CA THR A 71 -20.28 -34.73 2.97
C THR A 71 -19.15 -34.90 1.93
N TYR A 72 -18.73 -33.82 1.31
CA TYR A 72 -17.67 -33.81 0.28
C TYR A 72 -16.35 -33.22 0.82
N ASP A 73 -16.38 -32.56 1.98
CA ASP A 73 -15.20 -31.95 2.58
C ASP A 73 -14.42 -32.99 3.39
N ALA A 74 -13.36 -33.52 2.81
CA ALA A 74 -12.54 -34.55 3.44
C ALA A 74 -11.89 -34.05 4.75
N SER A 75 -11.55 -32.75 4.85
CA SER A 75 -10.98 -32.19 6.08
C SER A 75 -12.03 -32.03 7.17
N TYR A 76 -13.27 -31.70 6.81
CA TYR A 76 -14.37 -31.62 7.74
C TYR A 76 -14.71 -32.96 8.34
N GLN A 77 -14.76 -34.01 7.50
CA GLN A 77 -15.04 -35.39 7.94
C GLN A 77 -13.97 -35.93 8.89
N VAL A 78 -12.71 -35.65 8.61
CA VAL A 78 -11.58 -36.08 9.45
C VAL A 78 -11.44 -35.20 10.70
N GLY A 79 -11.89 -33.95 10.63
CA GLY A 79 -11.84 -33.00 11.74
C GLY A 79 -10.58 -32.17 11.81
N ASP A 80 -9.84 -32.04 10.69
CA ASP A 80 -8.56 -31.31 10.60
C ASP A 80 -8.62 -30.08 9.66
N SER A 81 -9.81 -29.49 9.47
CA SER A 81 -10.01 -28.34 8.57
C SER A 81 -9.20 -27.10 8.94
N ASP A 82 -8.78 -26.97 10.19
CA ASP A 82 -7.92 -25.89 10.70
C ASP A 82 -6.48 -25.99 10.17
N GLN A 83 -6.05 -27.16 9.71
CA GLN A 83 -4.73 -27.37 9.09
C GLN A 83 -4.66 -26.88 7.64
N TYR A 84 -5.81 -26.53 7.03
CA TYR A 84 -5.90 -26.15 5.62
C TYR A 84 -6.45 -24.75 5.41
N PRO A 85 -5.92 -24.00 4.43
CA PRO A 85 -4.81 -24.36 3.54
C PRO A 85 -3.45 -24.34 4.26
N VAL A 86 -2.53 -25.18 3.85
CA VAL A 86 -1.13 -25.11 4.29
C VAL A 86 -0.51 -23.84 3.76
N LYS A 87 0.09 -23.04 4.63
CA LYS A 87 0.74 -21.78 4.27
C LYS A 87 1.99 -21.60 5.10
N SER A 88 3.13 -21.53 4.43
CA SER A 88 4.39 -21.20 5.11
C SER A 88 4.29 -19.81 5.77
N LYS A 89 5.07 -19.63 6.85
CA LYS A 89 5.03 -18.37 7.62
C LYS A 89 5.27 -17.18 6.70
N LYS A 90 4.52 -16.10 6.96
CA LYS A 90 4.67 -14.83 6.25
C LYS A 90 6.15 -14.43 6.18
N VAL A 91 6.55 -13.96 5.00
CA VAL A 91 7.82 -13.25 4.83
C VAL A 91 7.90 -12.19 5.91
N LYS A 92 9.02 -12.14 6.64
CA LYS A 92 9.24 -11.13 7.68
C LYS A 92 9.12 -9.76 7.01
N GLN A 93 8.15 -8.95 7.44
CA GLN A 93 7.98 -7.61 6.90
C GLN A 93 9.21 -6.77 7.26
N THR A 94 9.77 -6.06 6.29
CA THR A 94 10.82 -5.07 6.52
C THR A 94 10.18 -3.76 6.94
N ARG A 95 10.75 -3.11 7.95
CA ARG A 95 10.35 -1.77 8.37
C ARG A 95 11.23 -0.74 7.63
N HIS A 96 10.58 0.31 7.14
CA HIS A 96 11.20 1.46 6.50
C HIS A 96 10.68 2.73 7.17
N ASP A 97 11.60 3.54 7.65
CA ASP A 97 11.30 4.84 8.22
C ASP A 97 11.53 5.90 7.14
N LEU A 98 10.49 6.68 6.83
CA LEU A 98 10.47 7.65 5.75
C LEU A 98 10.08 9.03 6.27
N THR A 99 10.60 10.06 5.63
CA THR A 99 10.13 11.43 5.78
C THR A 99 9.41 11.87 4.51
N ALA A 100 8.14 12.23 4.65
CA ALA A 100 7.35 12.88 3.61
C ALA A 100 7.41 14.39 3.80
N TYR A 101 7.61 15.12 2.72
CA TYR A 101 7.76 16.56 2.73
C TYR A 101 6.53 17.21 2.10
N PHE A 102 5.75 17.90 2.94
CA PHE A 102 4.70 18.80 2.51
C PHE A 102 5.33 20.13 2.11
N LEU A 103 5.57 20.32 0.82
CA LEU A 103 6.23 21.48 0.25
C LEU A 103 5.21 22.43 -0.34
N VAL A 104 5.24 23.69 0.08
CA VAL A 104 4.28 24.74 -0.34
C VAL A 104 5.04 25.92 -0.94
N ASP A 105 4.62 26.38 -2.13
CA ASP A 105 5.14 27.60 -2.74
C ASP A 105 4.56 28.89 -2.14
N SER A 106 5.00 30.05 -2.63
CA SER A 106 4.50 31.36 -2.20
C SER A 106 3.03 31.62 -2.56
N GLN A 107 2.46 30.82 -3.47
CA GLN A 107 1.06 30.92 -3.91
C GLN A 107 0.15 29.92 -3.16
N GLY A 108 0.73 29.04 -2.33
CA GLY A 108 0.00 28.02 -1.59
C GLY A 108 -0.18 26.71 -2.37
N ASN A 109 0.45 26.54 -3.54
CA ASN A 109 0.43 25.27 -4.26
C ASN A 109 1.32 24.24 -3.57
N TRP A 110 0.97 22.97 -3.74
CA TRP A 110 1.68 21.82 -3.15
C TRP A 110 2.56 21.15 -4.19
N LEU A 111 3.80 20.88 -3.85
CA LEU A 111 4.70 20.12 -4.73
C LEU A 111 4.39 18.64 -4.60
N LEU A 112 4.06 18.01 -5.73
CA LEU A 112 3.82 16.57 -5.83
C LEU A 112 4.79 15.93 -6.82
N ARG A 113 5.13 14.66 -6.53
CA ARG A 113 5.93 13.78 -7.40
C ARG A 113 5.07 12.60 -7.85
N ARG A 114 5.24 12.16 -9.08
CA ARG A 114 4.63 10.95 -9.61
C ARG A 114 5.62 9.78 -9.52
N HIS A 115 5.19 8.66 -8.97
CA HIS A 115 6.03 7.45 -8.93
C HIS A 115 6.37 6.95 -10.34
N GLY A 116 7.67 6.69 -10.56
CA GLY A 116 8.18 6.18 -11.84
C GLY A 116 7.82 4.73 -12.11
N GLU A 117 8.14 4.24 -13.31
CA GLU A 117 7.74 2.90 -13.78
C GLU A 117 8.28 1.74 -12.93
N ASN A 118 9.44 1.90 -12.31
CA ASN A 118 10.09 0.87 -11.48
C ASN A 118 9.91 1.09 -9.97
N GLU A 119 9.09 2.05 -9.58
CA GLU A 119 8.81 2.35 -8.18
C GLU A 119 7.55 1.66 -7.69
N LEU A 120 7.49 1.41 -6.38
CA LEU A 120 6.27 0.99 -5.73
C LEU A 120 5.21 2.09 -5.89
N LEU A 121 3.94 1.72 -6.19
CA LEU A 121 2.85 2.65 -6.46
C LEU A 121 2.99 3.43 -7.78
N THR A 122 3.60 2.83 -8.79
CA THR A 122 3.82 3.39 -10.13
C THR A 122 2.63 4.22 -10.63
N GLY A 123 2.93 5.43 -11.10
CA GLY A 123 1.96 6.34 -11.70
C GLY A 123 1.09 7.12 -10.73
N LEU A 124 1.12 6.81 -9.42
CA LEU A 124 0.39 7.57 -8.41
C LEU A 124 1.20 8.81 -7.96
N TRP A 125 0.47 9.85 -7.60
CA TRP A 125 1.05 11.09 -7.09
C TRP A 125 1.18 11.06 -5.57
N HIS A 126 2.26 11.66 -5.05
CA HIS A 126 2.55 11.70 -3.62
C HIS A 126 3.36 12.93 -3.24
N PHE A 127 3.39 13.27 -1.95
CA PHE A 127 4.40 14.19 -1.42
C PHE A 127 5.79 13.60 -1.61
N PRO A 128 6.82 14.41 -1.92
CA PRO A 128 8.19 13.96 -1.95
C PRO A 128 8.54 13.19 -0.68
N MET A 129 9.16 12.01 -0.81
CA MET A 129 9.52 11.16 0.33
C MET A 129 10.95 10.66 0.21
N LEU A 130 11.69 10.74 1.32
CA LEU A 130 13.03 10.16 1.44
C LEU A 130 13.04 9.08 2.52
N GLU A 131 13.81 8.02 2.31
CA GLU A 131 14.07 7.02 3.34
C GLU A 131 15.13 7.57 4.29
N GLN A 132 14.72 7.94 5.50
CA GLN A 132 15.58 8.53 6.52
C GLN A 132 15.14 8.04 7.89
N SER A 133 16.09 7.55 8.68
CA SER A 133 15.88 7.24 10.09
C SER A 133 16.26 8.47 10.92
N MET A 134 15.29 9.36 11.19
CA MET A 134 15.50 10.53 12.02
C MET A 134 14.80 10.40 13.37
N VAL A 135 15.48 10.83 14.42
CA VAL A 135 14.88 11.05 15.75
C VAL A 135 14.48 12.52 15.82
N TYR A 136 13.25 12.84 15.50
CA TYR A 136 12.74 14.21 15.27
C TYR A 136 12.78 15.14 16.49
N GLU A 137 12.98 14.62 17.70
CA GLU A 137 13.04 15.42 18.93
C GLU A 137 14.34 16.23 19.08
N GLU A 138 15.39 15.89 18.31
CA GLU A 138 16.71 16.52 18.40
C GLU A 138 17.22 17.07 17.06
N VAL A 139 16.39 17.07 16.00
CA VAL A 139 16.83 17.41 14.63
C VAL A 139 16.78 18.91 14.40
N THR A 140 17.87 19.48 13.88
CA THR A 140 17.94 20.88 13.47
C THR A 140 17.15 21.16 12.20
N ALA A 141 16.81 22.43 11.95
CA ALA A 141 16.15 22.83 10.71
C ALA A 141 16.97 22.45 9.46
N ALA A 142 18.29 22.57 9.50
CA ALA A 142 19.17 22.21 8.40
C ALA A 142 19.14 20.72 8.10
N GLU A 143 19.22 19.87 9.11
CA GLU A 143 19.13 18.41 8.95
C GLU A 143 17.79 17.94 8.37
N LEU A 144 16.72 18.72 8.57
CA LEU A 144 15.42 18.45 7.95
C LEU A 144 15.36 18.91 6.49
N THR A 145 16.01 20.02 6.15
CA THR A 145 15.83 20.68 4.86
C THR A 145 16.89 20.29 3.83
N GLU A 146 18.16 20.20 4.20
CA GLU A 146 19.25 19.95 3.25
C GLU A 146 19.07 18.66 2.42
N PRO A 147 18.70 17.50 3.01
CA PRO A 147 18.54 16.28 2.22
C PRO A 147 17.47 16.38 1.14
N VAL A 148 16.34 17.03 1.45
CA VAL A 148 15.28 17.21 0.45
C VAL A 148 15.64 18.26 -0.57
N LEU A 149 16.35 19.34 -0.20
CA LEU A 149 16.80 20.36 -1.14
C LEU A 149 17.82 19.81 -2.12
N ASP A 150 18.77 19.01 -1.67
CA ASP A 150 19.77 18.37 -2.53
C ASP A 150 19.09 17.41 -3.51
N TRP A 151 18.18 16.58 -3.01
CA TRP A 151 17.39 15.70 -3.88
C TRP A 151 16.53 16.48 -4.89
N LEU A 152 15.88 17.58 -4.48
CA LEU A 152 15.09 18.40 -5.41
C LEU A 152 15.95 19.06 -6.49
N ARG A 153 17.18 19.48 -6.18
CA ARG A 153 18.13 20.01 -7.19
C ARG A 153 18.48 18.95 -8.23
N GLU A 154 18.65 17.70 -7.80
CA GLU A 154 19.05 16.61 -8.68
C GLU A 154 17.89 16.02 -9.49
N ASP A 155 16.72 15.82 -8.86
CA ASP A 155 15.60 15.04 -9.43
C ASP A 155 14.42 15.91 -9.92
N ALA A 156 14.15 17.03 -9.27
CA ALA A 156 12.94 17.81 -9.51
C ALA A 156 13.18 19.04 -10.43
N LEU A 157 14.35 19.67 -10.37
CA LEU A 157 14.59 20.93 -11.06
C LEU A 157 15.35 20.73 -12.37
N VAL A 158 15.02 21.57 -13.36
CA VAL A 158 15.79 21.62 -14.62
C VAL A 158 17.10 22.35 -14.36
N GLU A 159 18.22 21.82 -14.90
CA GLU A 159 19.54 22.43 -14.76
C GLU A 159 19.58 23.87 -15.31
N GLY A 160 20.24 24.77 -14.57
CA GLY A 160 20.59 26.11 -15.06
C GLY A 160 20.38 27.27 -14.09
N ASP A 161 19.44 27.20 -13.17
CA ASP A 161 19.23 28.23 -12.13
C ASP A 161 18.76 27.57 -10.83
N SER A 162 19.72 27.25 -9.99
CA SER A 162 19.50 26.46 -8.77
C SER A 162 19.28 27.31 -7.52
N SER A 163 18.68 28.48 -7.65
CA SER A 163 18.24 29.23 -6.48
C SER A 163 16.99 28.59 -5.90
N ILE A 164 17.20 27.69 -4.96
CA ILE A 164 16.16 27.09 -4.16
C ILE A 164 16.41 27.47 -2.69
N SER A 165 15.43 28.03 -2.05
CA SER A 165 15.46 28.28 -0.60
C SER A 165 14.25 27.65 0.08
N SER A 166 14.42 27.30 1.33
CA SER A 166 13.35 26.72 2.12
C SER A 166 13.26 27.34 3.51
N GLN A 167 12.06 27.35 4.04
CA GLN A 167 11.77 27.70 5.42
C GLN A 167 10.96 26.58 6.06
N VAL A 168 11.35 26.12 7.23
CA VAL A 168 10.58 25.14 8.01
C VAL A 168 9.29 25.80 8.49
N VAL A 169 8.16 25.25 8.09
CA VAL A 169 6.83 25.62 8.58
C VAL A 169 6.50 24.81 9.82
N SER A 170 6.72 23.48 9.75
CA SER A 170 6.56 22.60 10.91
C SER A 170 7.50 21.40 10.80
N PRO A 171 8.33 21.13 11.81
CA PRO A 171 9.25 20.00 11.80
C PRO A 171 8.55 18.64 11.98
N ALA A 172 7.32 18.63 12.49
CA ALA A 172 6.56 17.41 12.73
C ALA A 172 5.05 17.71 12.66
N LEU A 173 4.46 17.61 11.47
CA LEU A 173 3.02 17.75 11.27
C LEU A 173 2.26 16.51 11.75
N GLY A 174 2.85 15.34 11.69
CA GLY A 174 2.25 14.09 12.14
C GLY A 174 2.93 12.86 11.55
N GLN A 175 2.43 11.69 11.92
CA GLN A 175 3.00 10.42 11.53
C GLN A 175 1.94 9.44 11.05
N VAL A 176 2.26 8.65 10.02
CA VAL A 176 1.40 7.61 9.47
C VAL A 176 2.14 6.29 9.39
N LYS A 177 1.49 5.22 9.87
CA LYS A 177 1.92 3.85 9.60
C LYS A 177 1.13 3.30 8.42
N HIS A 178 1.84 2.81 7.41
CA HIS A 178 1.25 2.12 6.26
C HIS A 178 1.84 0.73 6.10
N VAL A 179 0.97 -0.28 5.95
CA VAL A 179 1.35 -1.70 5.93
C VAL A 179 1.08 -2.29 4.56
N PHE A 180 2.12 -2.73 3.90
CA PHE A 180 2.08 -3.56 2.69
C PHE A 180 2.24 -5.05 3.04
N SER A 181 2.08 -5.92 2.06
CA SER A 181 2.25 -7.37 2.27
C SER A 181 3.63 -7.75 2.81
N HIS A 182 4.68 -7.06 2.37
CA HIS A 182 6.09 -7.38 2.68
C HIS A 182 6.86 -6.22 3.32
N ARG A 183 6.24 -5.03 3.48
CA ARG A 183 6.87 -3.82 4.04
C ARG A 183 5.93 -3.13 5.01
N ILE A 184 6.53 -2.42 5.97
CA ILE A 184 5.85 -1.48 6.85
C ILE A 184 6.56 -0.15 6.69
N TRP A 185 5.84 0.86 6.26
CA TRP A 185 6.33 2.23 6.20
C TRP A 185 5.84 3.01 7.42
N GLN A 186 6.81 3.59 8.13
CA GLN A 186 6.57 4.56 9.18
C GLN A 186 6.93 5.92 8.58
N VAL A 187 5.93 6.75 8.31
CA VAL A 187 6.12 7.99 7.55
C VAL A 187 5.86 9.17 8.45
N GLN A 188 6.88 10.00 8.65
CA GLN A 188 6.77 11.30 9.32
C GLN A 188 6.47 12.37 8.27
N LEU A 189 5.56 13.30 8.56
CA LEU A 189 5.24 14.43 7.70
C LEU A 189 5.90 15.70 8.23
N VAL A 190 6.68 16.36 7.38
CA VAL A 190 7.37 17.63 7.64
C VAL A 190 6.84 18.69 6.69
N GLY A 191 6.56 19.89 7.20
CA GLY A 191 6.07 21.03 6.41
C GLY A 191 7.19 22.04 6.13
N LEU A 192 7.43 22.35 4.85
CA LEU A 192 8.38 23.37 4.41
C LEU A 192 7.71 24.32 3.41
N ARG A 193 8.05 25.60 3.50
CA ARG A 193 7.83 26.54 2.40
C ARG A 193 9.03 26.51 1.48
N LEU A 194 8.80 26.43 0.19
CA LEU A 194 9.83 26.34 -0.83
C LEU A 194 9.70 27.52 -1.79
N ASP A 195 10.76 28.28 -1.96
CA ASP A 195 10.87 29.34 -2.96
C ASP A 195 11.85 28.89 -4.04
N THR A 196 11.35 28.75 -5.26
CA THR A 196 12.15 28.44 -6.45
C THR A 196 11.51 29.06 -7.68
N THR A 197 12.34 29.53 -8.59
CA THR A 197 11.93 30.02 -9.92
C THR A 197 12.24 28.99 -11.01
N SER A 198 12.94 27.91 -10.66
CA SER A 198 13.35 26.90 -11.62
C SER A 198 12.15 26.08 -12.09
N PRO A 199 12.07 25.78 -13.41
CA PRO A 199 11.05 24.89 -13.94
C PRO A 199 11.22 23.45 -13.40
N LEU A 200 10.11 22.75 -13.28
CA LEU A 200 10.09 21.35 -12.81
C LEU A 200 10.32 20.37 -13.97
N ARG A 201 10.99 19.27 -13.68
CA ARG A 201 11.12 18.13 -14.60
C ARG A 201 9.81 17.36 -14.71
N GLU A 202 9.70 16.53 -15.75
CA GLU A 202 8.60 15.59 -15.91
C GLU A 202 8.42 14.70 -14.65
N GLY A 203 7.17 14.46 -14.28
CA GLY A 203 6.84 13.71 -13.06
C GLY A 203 6.77 14.57 -11.79
N TRP A 204 7.04 15.88 -11.87
CA TRP A 204 6.88 16.83 -10.78
C TRP A 204 5.91 17.94 -11.15
N CYS A 205 5.07 18.36 -10.23
CA CYS A 205 4.16 19.49 -10.48
C CYS A 205 3.80 20.22 -9.18
N TRP A 206 3.56 21.53 -9.35
CA TRP A 206 2.85 22.34 -8.38
C TRP A 206 1.35 22.20 -8.62
N VAL A 207 0.60 21.89 -7.58
CA VAL A 207 -0.84 21.60 -7.66
C VAL A 207 -1.58 22.44 -6.63
N ALA A 208 -2.61 23.15 -7.06
CA ALA A 208 -3.49 23.85 -6.13
C ALA A 208 -4.18 22.85 -5.18
N PRO A 209 -4.31 23.16 -3.88
CA PRO A 209 -4.85 22.24 -2.88
C PRO A 209 -6.18 21.58 -3.25
N GLU A 210 -7.07 22.34 -3.88
CA GLU A 210 -8.39 21.88 -4.33
C GLU A 210 -8.35 20.93 -5.53
N ALA A 211 -7.26 20.94 -6.30
CA ALA A 211 -7.06 20.06 -7.46
C ALA A 211 -6.36 18.74 -7.09
N VAL A 212 -5.72 18.65 -5.94
CA VAL A 212 -4.97 17.44 -5.52
C VAL A 212 -5.87 16.20 -5.48
N GLY A 213 -7.11 16.33 -5.02
CA GLY A 213 -8.08 15.23 -4.95
C GLY A 213 -8.53 14.68 -6.31
N GLN A 214 -8.18 15.34 -7.43
CA GLN A 214 -8.48 14.87 -8.79
C GLN A 214 -7.35 13.98 -9.36
N LEU A 215 -6.21 13.93 -8.69
CA LEU A 215 -5.07 13.12 -9.09
C LEU A 215 -5.23 11.68 -8.58
N PRO A 216 -4.66 10.69 -9.29
CA PRO A 216 -4.58 9.32 -8.78
C PRO A 216 -3.62 9.28 -7.58
N LEU A 217 -4.18 9.12 -6.38
CA LEU A 217 -3.47 9.09 -5.11
C LEU A 217 -3.43 7.68 -4.52
N SER A 218 -2.42 7.40 -3.68
CA SER A 218 -2.41 6.19 -2.86
C SER A 218 -3.15 6.42 -1.54
N THR A 219 -3.63 5.34 -0.92
CA THR A 219 -4.21 5.40 0.45
C THR A 219 -3.22 5.99 1.48
N LEU A 220 -1.91 5.83 1.26
CA LEU A 220 -0.90 6.48 2.11
C LEU A 220 -0.96 8.00 1.95
N GLN A 221 -1.00 8.49 0.71
CA GLN A 221 -1.09 9.93 0.42
C GLN A 221 -2.37 10.54 0.99
N GLU A 222 -3.50 9.85 0.86
CA GLU A 222 -4.78 10.29 1.46
C GLU A 222 -4.66 10.44 2.98
N LYS A 223 -4.03 9.48 3.67
CA LYS A 223 -3.78 9.56 5.12
C LYS A 223 -2.88 10.74 5.51
N LEU A 224 -1.83 11.01 4.72
CA LEU A 224 -0.96 12.17 4.95
C LEU A 224 -1.73 13.49 4.76
N MET A 225 -2.61 13.56 3.76
CA MET A 225 -3.46 14.73 3.54
C MET A 225 -4.47 14.94 4.69
N GLN A 226 -4.98 13.87 5.30
CA GLN A 226 -5.87 13.98 6.47
C GLN A 226 -5.18 14.68 7.66
N ILE A 227 -3.88 14.48 7.87
CA ILE A 227 -3.11 15.21 8.88
C ILE A 227 -3.21 16.72 8.63
N LEU A 228 -3.02 17.16 7.36
CA LEU A 228 -3.06 18.58 7.00
C LEU A 228 -4.45 19.21 7.20
N VAL A 229 -5.52 18.43 7.08
CA VAL A 229 -6.88 18.93 7.33
C VAL A 229 -7.09 19.24 8.82
N HIS A 230 -6.52 18.44 9.71
CA HIS A 230 -6.60 18.66 11.15
C HIS A 230 -5.68 19.78 11.64
N GLU A 231 -4.56 20.03 10.96
CA GLU A 231 -3.55 21.03 11.29
C GLU A 231 -3.78 22.40 10.61
N LYS A 232 -4.86 22.57 9.83
CA LYS A 232 -5.15 23.82 9.09
C LYS A 232 -5.23 25.08 9.96
N GLU A 233 -5.40 24.94 11.27
CA GLU A 233 -5.38 26.05 12.22
C GLU A 233 -3.95 26.46 12.63
N ALA A 234 -2.96 25.59 12.49
CA ALA A 234 -1.57 25.81 12.86
C ALA A 234 -0.70 26.36 11.71
N ILE A 235 -1.16 26.28 10.45
CA ILE A 235 -0.40 26.67 9.26
C ILE A 235 -0.83 28.05 8.71
N ARG A 236 -1.83 28.69 9.31
CA ARG A 236 -2.21 30.09 9.05
C ARG A 236 -1.45 31.01 9.98
#